data_49b204f4caa157723f4cbb6c2894b421
#
_entry.id   49b204f4caa157723f4cbb6c2894b421
#
_cell.length_a   1.000
_cell.length_b   1.000
_cell.length_c   1.000
_cell.angle_alpha   90.00
_cell.angle_beta   90.00
_cell.angle_gamma   90.00
#
_symmetry.space_group_name_H-M   'P 1'
#
loop_
_entity.id
_entity.type
_entity.pdbx_description
1 polymer ?
#
loop_
_entity_poly.entity_id
_entity_poly.type
_entity_poly.pdbx_seq_one_letter_code
_entity_poly.pdbx_strand_id
1 'polypeptide(L)'
;DYIFSAIKRHRNVEGIIFPDRSQITMTVPFMKAYTELLVESCHKRGAHAIGGMSAFIPNRKDPEITEKAFENVKNDKLREATMGFDGSWVAHPDLVSICKDVFSEHLNGEANQISFVPGYDIEDSMLHNFEIENSSITMEGIHTNIKVGILYMHSWLNGQGAAALFNLMEDAATAEISRSQLWQWLHNSVETENGETINESFMEEAFETVFSDINDIENIEKAREEFKKLVFDEDFSDFLTLPAYHLIN
;
A
#
# COMPACT_ATOMS: atom_id res chain seq x y z
N ASP A 1 -3.26 -4.08 3.18
CA ASP A 1 -4.46 -4.33 4.04
C ASP A 1 -4.33 -3.75 5.44
N TYR A 2 -3.14 -3.78 6.09
CA TYR A 2 -3.00 -3.34 7.48
C TYR A 2 -3.34 -1.85 7.65
N ILE A 3 -2.78 -0.97 6.81
CA ILE A 3 -3.05 0.48 6.85
C ILE A 3 -4.54 0.76 6.68
N PHE A 4 -5.14 0.23 5.61
CA PHE A 4 -6.58 0.35 5.38
C PHE A 4 -7.42 -0.16 6.56
N SER A 5 -7.08 -1.35 7.08
CA SER A 5 -7.77 -1.93 8.23
C SER A 5 -7.64 -1.08 9.50
N ALA A 6 -6.47 -0.48 9.72
CA ALA A 6 -6.23 0.41 10.84
C ALA A 6 -7.07 1.70 10.73
N ILE A 7 -7.05 2.35 9.56
CA ILE A 7 -7.89 3.55 9.31
C ILE A 7 -9.38 3.22 9.53
N LYS A 8 -9.86 2.14 8.92
CA LYS A 8 -11.26 1.71 9.01
C LYS A 8 -11.70 1.46 10.45
N ARG A 9 -10.85 0.79 11.25
CA ARG A 9 -11.17 0.44 12.66
C ARG A 9 -11.09 1.63 13.59
N HIS A 10 -10.17 2.54 13.34
CA HIS A 10 -9.91 3.71 14.19
C HIS A 10 -10.48 5.02 13.64
N ARG A 11 -11.36 4.97 12.62
CA ARG A 11 -11.92 6.16 11.96
C ARG A 11 -12.61 7.16 12.90
N ASN A 12 -13.09 6.69 14.06
CA ASN A 12 -13.74 7.50 15.07
C ASN A 12 -12.84 7.78 16.29
N VAL A 13 -11.53 7.50 16.20
CA VAL A 13 -10.56 7.72 17.27
C VAL A 13 -9.73 8.94 16.95
N GLU A 14 -9.82 9.96 17.76
CA GLU A 14 -9.00 11.17 17.63
C GLU A 14 -7.50 10.87 17.71
N GLY A 15 -6.71 11.60 16.92
CA GLY A 15 -5.25 11.57 16.96
C GLY A 15 -4.59 10.44 16.19
N ILE A 16 -5.34 9.52 15.60
CA ILE A 16 -4.78 8.50 14.72
C ILE A 16 -4.94 8.96 13.27
N ILE A 17 -3.90 9.60 12.73
CA ILE A 17 -3.84 10.07 11.35
C ILE A 17 -2.63 9.45 10.67
N PHE A 18 -2.86 8.85 9.50
CA PHE A 18 -1.78 8.28 8.70
C PHE A 18 -1.20 9.32 7.74
N PRO A 19 0.14 9.42 7.62
CA PRO A 19 0.80 10.29 6.64
C PRO A 19 0.71 9.71 5.22
N ASP A 20 1.38 10.34 4.26
CA ASP A 20 1.48 9.83 2.90
C ASP A 20 1.86 8.34 2.87
N ARG A 21 1.20 7.57 2.02
CA ARG A 21 1.45 6.12 1.90
C ARG A 21 2.90 5.77 1.57
N SER A 22 3.60 6.65 0.85
CA SER A 22 5.02 6.50 0.52
C SER A 22 5.96 6.50 1.73
N GLN A 23 5.52 7.09 2.84
CA GLN A 23 6.28 7.17 4.09
C GLN A 23 6.01 5.97 5.02
N ILE A 24 4.98 5.16 4.70
CA ILE A 24 4.62 3.98 5.48
C ILE A 24 5.30 2.74 4.87
N THR A 25 6.57 2.58 5.20
CA THR A 25 7.39 1.46 4.75
C THR A 25 7.28 0.27 5.70
N MET A 26 7.85 -0.89 5.31
CA MET A 26 7.90 -2.08 6.18
C MET A 26 8.83 -1.92 7.39
N THR A 27 9.51 -0.78 7.53
CA THR A 27 10.42 -0.45 8.63
C THR A 27 9.80 0.45 9.70
N VAL A 28 8.61 1.02 9.45
CA VAL A 28 7.90 1.80 10.47
C VAL A 28 7.49 0.91 11.66
N PRO A 29 7.31 1.47 12.88
CA PRO A 29 7.17 0.67 14.11
C PRO A 29 6.16 -0.46 14.03
N PHE A 30 4.91 -0.18 13.66
CA PHE A 30 3.86 -1.19 13.62
C PHE A 30 4.04 -2.24 12.50
N MET A 31 4.62 -1.86 11.36
CA MET A 31 4.90 -2.79 10.27
C MET A 31 6.07 -3.71 10.62
N LYS A 32 7.09 -3.20 11.32
CA LYS A 32 8.19 -3.99 11.86
C LYS A 32 7.66 -5.00 12.88
N ALA A 33 6.88 -4.56 13.87
CA ALA A 33 6.27 -5.42 14.87
C ALA A 33 5.40 -6.51 14.23
N TYR A 34 4.61 -6.15 13.21
CA TYR A 34 3.81 -7.11 12.43
C TYR A 34 4.68 -8.19 11.78
N THR A 35 5.77 -7.83 11.11
CA THR A 35 6.63 -8.80 10.42
C THR A 35 7.37 -9.71 11.41
N GLU A 36 7.82 -9.18 12.54
CA GLU A 36 8.44 -9.93 13.62
C GLU A 36 7.47 -10.95 14.23
N LEU A 37 6.24 -10.51 14.53
CA LEU A 37 5.18 -11.40 15.05
C LEU A 37 4.79 -12.48 14.03
N LEU A 38 4.76 -12.16 12.75
CA LEU A 38 4.45 -13.11 11.69
C LEU A 38 5.48 -14.24 11.64
N VAL A 39 6.77 -13.91 11.58
CA VAL A 39 7.85 -14.90 11.56
C VAL A 39 7.81 -15.78 12.81
N GLU A 40 7.76 -15.15 13.98
CA GLU A 40 7.67 -15.84 15.28
C GLU A 40 6.48 -16.82 15.33
N SER A 41 5.31 -16.36 14.92
CA SER A 41 4.07 -17.15 14.96
C SER A 41 4.07 -18.32 13.98
N CYS A 42 4.63 -18.14 12.78
CA CYS A 42 4.74 -19.17 11.78
C CYS A 42 5.75 -20.24 12.24
N HIS A 43 6.95 -19.85 12.60
CA HIS A 43 8.02 -20.77 12.93
C HIS A 43 7.74 -21.57 14.22
N LYS A 44 7.15 -20.96 15.25
CA LYS A 44 6.67 -21.69 16.43
C LYS A 44 5.68 -22.83 16.10
N ARG A 45 5.02 -22.76 14.96
CA ARG A 45 4.05 -23.77 14.49
C ARG A 45 4.59 -24.66 13.38
N GLY A 46 5.88 -24.54 13.05
CA GLY A 46 6.49 -25.28 11.94
C GLY A 46 5.96 -24.88 10.55
N ALA A 47 5.43 -23.67 10.42
CA ALA A 47 4.92 -23.13 9.16
C ALA A 47 5.92 -22.14 8.55
N HIS A 48 5.96 -22.07 7.22
CA HIS A 48 6.77 -21.08 6.52
C HIS A 48 6.21 -19.65 6.71
N ALA A 49 7.10 -18.70 6.96
CA ALA A 49 6.80 -17.28 6.88
C ALA A 49 7.13 -16.78 5.47
N ILE A 50 6.13 -16.32 4.74
CA ILE A 50 6.29 -15.88 3.35
C ILE A 50 6.11 -14.36 3.28
N GLY A 51 7.10 -13.66 2.73
CA GLY A 51 7.10 -12.23 2.55
C GLY A 51 6.10 -11.76 1.50
N GLY A 52 5.62 -10.53 1.65
CA GLY A 52 4.70 -9.91 0.72
C GLY A 52 5.34 -9.61 -0.64
N MET A 53 4.49 -9.37 -1.62
CA MET A 53 4.89 -8.96 -2.96
C MET A 53 5.43 -7.53 -2.91
N SER A 54 6.67 -7.32 -3.38
CA SER A 54 7.17 -5.98 -3.69
C SER A 54 6.42 -5.48 -4.92
N ALA A 55 5.78 -4.32 -4.82
CA ALA A 55 4.91 -3.81 -5.89
C ALA A 55 5.67 -3.31 -7.13
N PHE A 56 6.99 -3.10 -7.02
CA PHE A 56 7.82 -2.63 -8.14
C PHE A 56 7.81 -3.61 -9.32
N ILE A 57 7.55 -3.09 -10.50
CA ILE A 57 7.59 -3.87 -11.74
C ILE A 57 8.60 -3.29 -12.73
N PRO A 58 9.35 -4.15 -13.45
CA PRO A 58 10.29 -3.69 -14.45
C PRO A 58 9.56 -3.06 -15.64
N ASN A 59 10.18 -2.04 -16.23
CA ASN A 59 9.72 -1.40 -17.46
C ASN A 59 10.70 -1.71 -18.58
N ARG A 60 10.34 -2.64 -19.47
CA ARG A 60 11.22 -3.08 -20.57
C ARG A 60 11.60 -1.97 -21.57
N LYS A 61 10.87 -0.84 -21.54
CA LYS A 61 11.15 0.32 -22.40
C LYS A 61 12.08 1.34 -21.72
N ASP A 62 12.33 1.18 -20.42
CA ASP A 62 13.16 2.08 -19.63
C ASP A 62 14.12 1.26 -18.73
N PRO A 63 15.39 1.15 -19.14
CA PRO A 63 16.38 0.41 -18.37
C PRO A 63 16.67 0.98 -16.99
N GLU A 64 16.61 2.31 -16.80
CA GLU A 64 16.90 2.95 -15.52
C GLU A 64 15.79 2.65 -14.49
N ILE A 65 14.53 2.72 -14.93
CA ILE A 65 13.37 2.33 -14.11
C ILE A 65 13.47 0.84 -13.73
N THR A 66 13.87 -0.01 -14.69
CA THR A 66 14.02 -1.44 -14.45
C THR A 66 15.13 -1.73 -13.44
N GLU A 67 16.29 -1.10 -13.57
CA GLU A 67 17.40 -1.27 -12.62
C GLU A 67 17.00 -0.83 -11.21
N LYS A 68 16.36 0.33 -11.08
CA LYS A 68 15.85 0.84 -9.81
C LYS A 68 14.78 -0.10 -9.19
N ALA A 69 13.88 -0.65 -10.01
CA ALA A 69 12.90 -1.62 -9.54
C ALA A 69 13.60 -2.89 -9.01
N PHE A 70 14.61 -3.39 -9.71
CA PHE A 70 15.38 -4.56 -9.28
C PHE A 70 16.15 -4.32 -7.98
N GLU A 71 16.76 -3.15 -7.83
CA GLU A 71 17.46 -2.77 -6.60
C GLU A 71 16.49 -2.68 -5.41
N ASN A 72 15.35 -2.03 -5.59
CA ASN A 72 14.33 -1.92 -4.56
C ASN A 72 13.80 -3.31 -4.13
N VAL A 73 13.50 -4.18 -5.09
CA VAL A 73 13.08 -5.56 -4.81
C VAL A 73 14.17 -6.33 -4.08
N LYS A 74 15.43 -6.24 -4.51
CA LYS A 74 16.55 -6.90 -3.86
C LYS A 74 16.69 -6.46 -2.40
N ASN A 75 16.64 -5.16 -2.13
CA ASN A 75 16.74 -4.61 -0.78
C ASN A 75 15.57 -5.06 0.11
N ASP A 76 14.35 -5.05 -0.41
CA ASP A 76 13.16 -5.53 0.29
C ASP A 76 13.30 -7.03 0.66
N LYS A 77 13.71 -7.88 -0.29
CA LYS A 77 13.88 -9.32 -0.05
C LYS A 77 15.05 -9.65 0.86
N LEU A 78 16.12 -8.86 0.81
CA LEU A 78 17.23 -9.00 1.77
C LEU A 78 16.78 -8.69 3.18
N ARG A 79 15.98 -7.65 3.37
CA ARG A 79 15.37 -7.34 4.67
C ARG A 79 14.50 -8.51 5.14
N GLU A 80 13.60 -9.02 4.32
CA GLU A 80 12.73 -10.16 4.65
C GLU A 80 13.54 -11.40 5.03
N ALA A 81 14.50 -11.81 4.21
CA ALA A 81 15.35 -12.96 4.47
C ALA A 81 16.10 -12.82 5.81
N THR A 82 16.64 -11.62 6.09
CA THR A 82 17.35 -11.32 7.34
C THR A 82 16.41 -11.37 8.56
N MET A 83 15.14 -11.01 8.40
CA MET A 83 14.15 -11.05 9.47
C MET A 83 13.64 -12.47 9.75
N GLY A 84 13.96 -13.44 8.90
CA GLY A 84 13.57 -14.84 9.10
C GLY A 84 12.50 -15.37 8.15
N PHE A 85 12.13 -14.62 7.11
CA PHE A 85 11.18 -15.15 6.10
C PHE A 85 11.83 -16.26 5.28
N ASP A 86 11.05 -17.29 4.93
CA ASP A 86 11.50 -18.46 4.18
C ASP A 86 11.43 -18.27 2.65
N GLY A 87 10.73 -17.25 2.21
CA GLY A 87 10.53 -16.93 0.80
C GLY A 87 9.61 -15.74 0.63
N SER A 88 9.20 -15.45 -0.61
CA SER A 88 8.42 -14.28 -0.93
C SER A 88 7.53 -14.49 -2.15
N TRP A 89 6.48 -13.68 -2.26
CA TRP A 89 5.72 -13.47 -3.48
C TRP A 89 6.42 -12.46 -4.39
N VAL A 90 6.13 -12.53 -5.69
CA VAL A 90 6.63 -11.59 -6.70
C VAL A 90 5.49 -11.02 -7.54
N ALA A 91 5.58 -9.73 -7.89
CA ALA A 91 4.60 -9.05 -8.73
C ALA A 91 4.77 -9.34 -10.23
N HIS A 92 5.95 -9.80 -10.66
CA HIS A 92 6.28 -10.00 -12.06
C HIS A 92 7.23 -11.18 -12.23
N PRO A 93 7.10 -12.01 -13.30
CA PRO A 93 7.99 -13.16 -13.53
C PRO A 93 9.48 -12.82 -13.59
N ASP A 94 9.84 -11.66 -14.12
CA ASP A 94 11.23 -11.19 -14.24
C ASP A 94 11.89 -10.94 -12.86
N LEU A 95 11.11 -10.89 -11.77
CA LEU A 95 11.60 -10.71 -10.40
C LEU A 95 11.94 -12.04 -9.71
N VAL A 96 11.52 -13.17 -10.26
CA VAL A 96 11.71 -14.50 -9.64
C VAL A 96 13.17 -14.80 -9.40
N SER A 97 14.04 -14.55 -10.40
CA SER A 97 15.48 -14.80 -10.27
C SER A 97 16.10 -13.97 -9.15
N ILE A 98 15.77 -12.69 -9.07
CA ILE A 98 16.31 -11.76 -8.05
C ILE A 98 15.93 -12.23 -6.66
N CYS A 99 14.64 -12.53 -6.43
CA CYS A 99 14.17 -13.01 -5.14
C CYS A 99 14.82 -14.34 -4.76
N LYS A 100 14.89 -15.29 -5.73
CA LYS A 100 15.52 -16.59 -5.51
C LYS A 100 17.00 -16.47 -5.16
N ASP A 101 17.73 -15.57 -5.82
CA ASP A 101 19.16 -15.38 -5.54
C ASP A 101 19.38 -14.83 -4.13
N VAL A 102 18.59 -13.81 -3.70
CA VAL A 102 18.66 -13.25 -2.34
C VAL A 102 18.38 -14.31 -1.28
N PHE A 103 17.29 -15.07 -1.41
CA PHE A 103 16.96 -16.10 -0.42
C PHE A 103 17.96 -17.27 -0.45
N SER A 104 18.44 -17.70 -1.63
CA SER A 104 19.42 -18.76 -1.74
C SER A 104 20.76 -18.39 -1.11
N GLU A 105 21.21 -17.14 -1.30
CA GLU A 105 22.43 -16.63 -0.67
C GLU A 105 22.29 -16.57 0.85
N HIS A 106 21.16 -16.06 1.36
CA HIS A 106 20.91 -15.94 2.79
C HIS A 106 20.76 -17.31 3.47
N LEU A 107 20.02 -18.22 2.88
CA LEU A 107 19.79 -19.57 3.41
C LEU A 107 21.03 -20.48 3.33
N ASN A 108 22.04 -20.12 2.54
CA ASN A 108 23.34 -20.81 2.48
C ASN A 108 23.22 -22.33 2.33
N GLY A 109 22.34 -22.77 1.46
CA GLY A 109 22.10 -24.20 1.16
C GLY A 109 21.01 -24.88 1.99
N GLU A 110 20.47 -24.23 2.99
CA GLU A 110 19.30 -24.71 3.71
C GLU A 110 18.02 -24.49 2.86
N ALA A 111 17.02 -25.36 3.04
CA ALA A 111 15.77 -25.29 2.29
C ALA A 111 14.82 -24.17 2.79
N ASN A 112 14.95 -23.79 4.04
CA ASN A 112 14.16 -22.79 4.75
C ASN A 112 14.85 -22.42 6.06
N GLN A 113 14.25 -21.50 6.81
CA GLN A 113 14.73 -21.11 8.15
C GLN A 113 13.67 -21.27 9.25
N ILE A 114 12.74 -22.23 9.10
CA ILE A 114 11.68 -22.52 10.09
C ILE A 114 12.25 -22.82 11.49
N SER A 115 13.46 -23.37 11.57
CA SER A 115 14.14 -23.61 12.87
C SER A 115 14.57 -22.33 13.58
N PHE A 116 14.63 -21.20 12.87
CA PHE A 116 14.93 -19.89 13.44
C PHE A 116 13.66 -19.34 14.10
N VAL A 117 13.58 -19.44 15.43
CA VAL A 117 12.52 -18.82 16.24
C VAL A 117 13.18 -17.70 17.03
N PRO A 118 13.03 -16.43 16.57
CA PRO A 118 13.84 -15.34 17.08
C PRO A 118 13.56 -14.96 18.54
N GLY A 119 12.40 -15.30 19.09
CA GLY A 119 12.02 -14.98 20.46
C GLY A 119 11.70 -13.50 20.66
N TYR A 120 11.12 -12.86 19.65
CA TYR A 120 10.67 -11.49 19.77
C TYR A 120 9.59 -11.33 20.85
N ASP A 121 9.73 -10.30 21.67
CA ASP A 121 8.73 -9.92 22.68
C ASP A 121 7.84 -8.81 22.10
N ILE A 122 6.83 -9.21 21.34
CA ILE A 122 5.92 -8.29 20.65
C ILE A 122 4.67 -8.10 21.49
N GLU A 123 4.52 -6.89 22.03
CA GLU A 123 3.32 -6.48 22.74
C GLU A 123 2.26 -5.91 21.77
N ASP A 124 0.99 -6.01 22.14
CA ASP A 124 -0.14 -5.47 21.36
C ASP A 124 0.02 -3.96 21.08
N SER A 125 0.60 -3.22 22.03
CA SER A 125 0.90 -1.79 21.88
C SER A 125 1.81 -1.48 20.69
N MET A 126 2.77 -2.36 20.37
CA MET A 126 3.68 -2.19 19.23
C MET A 126 2.95 -2.32 17.88
N LEU A 127 1.92 -3.17 17.81
CA LEU A 127 1.08 -3.33 16.62
C LEU A 127 0.14 -2.14 16.39
N HIS A 128 -0.11 -1.34 17.41
CA HIS A 128 -0.97 -0.15 17.36
C HIS A 128 -0.18 1.17 17.45
N ASN A 129 1.14 1.12 17.41
CA ASN A 129 1.97 2.31 17.35
C ASN A 129 2.04 2.86 15.92
N PHE A 130 1.03 3.64 15.54
CA PHE A 130 0.90 4.24 14.21
C PHE A 130 1.67 5.56 14.08
N GLU A 131 2.37 6.00 15.10
CA GLU A 131 3.17 7.20 15.06
C GLU A 131 4.42 6.98 14.17
N ILE A 132 4.60 7.87 13.20
CA ILE A 132 5.74 7.86 12.27
C ILE A 132 6.43 9.22 12.38
N GLU A 133 7.61 9.22 12.97
CA GLU A 133 8.39 10.44 13.19
C GLU A 133 8.70 11.17 11.87
N ASN A 134 8.62 12.50 11.89
CA ASN A 134 8.91 13.37 10.75
C ASN A 134 8.08 13.07 9.49
N SER A 135 6.92 12.49 9.66
CA SER A 135 6.00 12.23 8.56
C SER A 135 5.09 13.43 8.27
N SER A 136 4.57 13.50 7.05
CA SER A 136 3.72 14.60 6.60
C SER A 136 2.65 14.13 5.60
N ILE A 137 1.71 15.00 5.34
CA ILE A 137 0.73 14.87 4.27
C ILE A 137 1.06 15.92 3.22
N THR A 138 1.42 15.47 2.02
CA THR A 138 1.88 16.34 0.94
C THR A 138 0.85 16.45 -0.17
N MET A 139 0.90 17.54 -0.95
CA MET A 139 0.08 17.66 -2.17
C MET A 139 0.36 16.53 -3.16
N GLU A 140 1.62 16.11 -3.28
CA GLU A 140 2.00 14.99 -4.14
C GLU A 140 1.35 13.68 -3.67
N GLY A 141 1.34 13.42 -2.36
CA GLY A 141 0.66 12.26 -1.75
C GLY A 141 -0.83 12.26 -2.00
N ILE A 142 -1.49 13.42 -1.84
CA ILE A 142 -2.92 13.60 -2.12
C ILE A 142 -3.22 13.33 -3.59
N HIS A 143 -2.50 13.98 -4.51
CA HIS A 143 -2.67 13.79 -5.95
C HIS A 143 -2.40 12.34 -6.38
N THR A 144 -1.37 11.71 -5.82
CA THR A 144 -1.05 10.31 -6.09
C THR A 144 -2.19 9.40 -5.64
N ASN A 145 -2.73 9.59 -4.44
CA ASN A 145 -3.85 8.79 -3.94
C ASN A 145 -5.10 8.95 -4.80
N ILE A 146 -5.45 10.19 -5.20
CA ILE A 146 -6.59 10.44 -6.10
C ILE A 146 -6.37 9.73 -7.44
N LYS A 147 -5.19 9.92 -8.05
CA LYS A 147 -4.87 9.37 -9.36
C LYS A 147 -4.88 7.84 -9.38
N VAL A 148 -4.22 7.23 -8.40
CA VAL A 148 -4.21 5.76 -8.23
C VAL A 148 -5.61 5.22 -8.00
N GLY A 149 -6.40 5.86 -7.13
CA GLY A 149 -7.74 5.42 -6.82
C GLY A 149 -8.68 5.44 -8.03
N ILE A 150 -8.69 6.53 -8.79
CA ILE A 150 -9.50 6.66 -10.02
C ILE A 150 -9.06 5.64 -11.07
N LEU A 151 -7.75 5.55 -11.35
CA LEU A 151 -7.22 4.64 -12.37
C LEU A 151 -7.42 3.17 -11.98
N TYR A 152 -7.28 2.83 -10.71
CA TYR A 152 -7.58 1.49 -10.23
C TYR A 152 -9.08 1.16 -10.39
N MET A 153 -9.97 2.06 -9.96
CA MET A 153 -11.41 1.89 -10.11
C MET A 153 -11.79 1.70 -11.59
N HIS A 154 -11.19 2.49 -12.49
CA HIS A 154 -11.38 2.35 -13.93
C HIS A 154 -10.93 0.97 -14.44
N SER A 155 -9.73 0.51 -14.03
CA SER A 155 -9.22 -0.82 -14.38
C SER A 155 -10.14 -1.94 -13.89
N TRP A 156 -10.60 -1.82 -12.64
CA TRP A 156 -11.50 -2.81 -12.02
C TRP A 156 -12.87 -2.87 -12.72
N LEU A 157 -13.48 -1.73 -13.07
CA LEU A 157 -14.72 -1.65 -13.84
C LEU A 157 -14.59 -2.27 -15.23
N ASN A 158 -13.38 -2.30 -15.78
CA ASN A 158 -13.05 -2.98 -17.05
C ASN A 158 -12.61 -4.45 -16.87
N GLY A 159 -12.80 -5.03 -15.67
CA GLY A 159 -12.54 -6.44 -15.39
C GLY A 159 -11.09 -6.78 -15.00
N GLN A 160 -10.27 -5.79 -14.69
CA GLN A 160 -8.88 -5.99 -14.28
C GLN A 160 -8.66 -5.56 -12.83
N GLY A 161 -8.53 -6.52 -11.91
CA GLY A 161 -8.32 -6.29 -10.48
C GLY A 161 -6.86 -6.09 -10.05
N ALA A 162 -5.92 -6.15 -10.99
CA ALA A 162 -4.51 -5.82 -10.79
C ALA A 162 -4.05 -4.87 -11.90
N ALA A 163 -3.73 -3.63 -11.55
CA ALA A 163 -3.43 -2.57 -12.50
C ALA A 163 -1.96 -2.16 -12.41
N ALA A 164 -1.25 -2.20 -13.55
CA ALA A 164 0.13 -1.69 -13.63
C ALA A 164 0.09 -0.16 -13.79
N LEU A 165 0.25 0.55 -12.68
CA LEU A 165 0.21 2.02 -12.62
C LEU A 165 1.54 2.55 -12.11
N PHE A 166 2.14 3.53 -12.80
CA PHE A 166 3.36 4.22 -12.38
C PHE A 166 4.53 3.28 -12.02
N ASN A 167 4.70 2.19 -12.78
CA ASN A 167 5.69 1.12 -12.56
C ASN A 167 5.48 0.36 -11.21
N LEU A 168 4.26 0.41 -10.67
CA LEU A 168 3.84 -0.37 -9.52
C LEU A 168 2.66 -1.26 -9.91
N MET A 169 2.55 -2.43 -9.28
CA MET A 169 1.37 -3.28 -9.37
C MET A 169 0.40 -2.86 -8.27
N GLU A 170 -0.63 -2.12 -8.67
CA GLU A 170 -1.70 -1.70 -7.77
C GLU A 170 -2.82 -2.75 -7.77
N ASP A 171 -3.27 -3.13 -6.58
CA ASP A 171 -4.38 -4.04 -6.35
C ASP A 171 -5.49 -3.40 -5.51
N ALA A 172 -6.52 -4.15 -5.14
CA ALA A 172 -7.60 -3.62 -4.30
C ALA A 172 -7.09 -3.10 -2.96
N ALA A 173 -6.08 -3.74 -2.37
CA ALA A 173 -5.54 -3.32 -1.07
C ALA A 173 -4.86 -1.95 -1.16
N THR A 174 -4.08 -1.71 -2.21
CA THR A 174 -3.40 -0.41 -2.41
C THR A 174 -4.38 0.71 -2.77
N ALA A 175 -5.41 0.42 -3.56
CA ALA A 175 -6.49 1.37 -3.85
C ALA A 175 -7.31 1.71 -2.59
N GLU A 176 -7.52 0.73 -1.70
CA GLU A 176 -8.17 0.96 -0.41
C GLU A 176 -7.31 1.82 0.54
N ILE A 177 -5.99 1.70 0.49
CA ILE A 177 -5.11 2.62 1.22
C ILE A 177 -5.32 4.04 0.71
N SER A 178 -5.26 4.26 -0.60
CA SER A 178 -5.45 5.58 -1.21
C SER A 178 -6.80 6.20 -0.84
N ARG A 179 -7.89 5.44 -1.00
CA ARG A 179 -9.24 5.87 -0.65
C ARG A 179 -9.38 6.22 0.83
N SER A 180 -8.90 5.33 1.70
CA SER A 180 -9.05 5.50 3.15
C SER A 180 -8.23 6.66 3.71
N GLN A 181 -7.04 6.92 3.17
CA GLN A 181 -6.24 8.08 3.54
C GLN A 181 -6.93 9.39 3.15
N LEU A 182 -7.40 9.52 1.90
CA LEU A 182 -8.14 10.70 1.45
C LEU A 182 -9.39 10.95 2.29
N TRP A 183 -10.16 9.90 2.58
CA TRP A 183 -11.33 9.96 3.45
C TRP A 183 -10.93 10.45 4.86
N GLN A 184 -9.90 9.86 5.45
CA GLN A 184 -9.43 10.20 6.78
C GLN A 184 -8.98 11.66 6.87
N TRP A 185 -8.19 12.12 5.90
CA TRP A 185 -7.67 13.49 5.88
C TRP A 185 -8.78 14.52 5.74
N LEU A 186 -9.76 14.26 4.86
CA LEU A 186 -10.92 15.14 4.67
C LEU A 186 -11.78 15.22 5.93
N HIS A 187 -12.21 14.08 6.48
CA HIS A 187 -13.16 14.03 7.58
C HIS A 187 -12.56 14.43 8.94
N ASN A 188 -11.24 14.48 9.06
CA ASN A 188 -10.57 15.00 10.25
C ASN A 188 -10.00 16.41 10.04
N SER A 189 -10.25 17.06 8.89
CA SER A 189 -9.75 18.41 8.57
C SER A 189 -8.26 18.55 8.86
N VAL A 190 -7.45 17.58 8.42
CA VAL A 190 -6.02 17.51 8.71
C VAL A 190 -5.29 18.62 7.94
N GLU A 191 -4.15 19.07 8.45
CA GLU A 191 -3.31 20.05 7.75
C GLU A 191 -2.25 19.32 6.90
N THR A 192 -1.98 19.88 5.73
CA THR A 192 -0.82 19.49 4.90
C THR A 192 0.49 19.98 5.52
N GLU A 193 1.63 19.53 4.99
CA GLU A 193 2.95 20.02 5.39
C GLU A 193 3.13 21.53 5.24
N ASN A 194 2.32 22.17 4.39
CA ASN A 194 2.34 23.63 4.15
C ASN A 194 1.35 24.39 5.03
N GLY A 195 0.64 23.72 5.93
CA GLY A 195 -0.35 24.31 6.84
C GLY A 195 -1.70 24.61 6.19
N GLU A 196 -2.01 23.98 5.06
CA GLU A 196 -3.31 24.10 4.41
C GLU A 196 -4.26 23.05 4.98
N THR A 197 -5.44 23.47 5.44
CA THR A 197 -6.45 22.56 5.98
C THR A 197 -7.16 21.80 4.85
N ILE A 198 -7.16 20.48 4.92
CA ILE A 198 -7.87 19.60 3.99
C ILE A 198 -9.37 19.62 4.35
N ASN A 199 -10.13 20.42 3.60
CA ASN A 199 -11.59 20.50 3.68
C ASN A 199 -12.22 20.12 2.32
N GLU A 200 -13.55 20.13 2.22
CA GLU A 200 -14.25 19.75 0.99
C GLU A 200 -13.78 20.59 -0.22
N SER A 201 -13.65 21.91 -0.08
CA SER A 201 -13.23 22.78 -1.18
C SER A 201 -11.79 22.47 -1.65
N PHE A 202 -10.89 22.22 -0.70
CA PHE A 202 -9.52 21.80 -0.99
C PHE A 202 -9.50 20.46 -1.73
N MET A 203 -10.24 19.48 -1.22
CA MET A 203 -10.31 18.15 -1.83
C MET A 203 -10.94 18.17 -3.23
N GLU A 204 -11.99 18.99 -3.43
CA GLU A 204 -12.59 19.24 -4.75
C GLU A 204 -11.55 19.76 -5.75
N GLU A 205 -10.78 20.78 -5.38
CA GLU A 205 -9.75 21.36 -6.24
C GLU A 205 -8.65 20.33 -6.58
N ALA A 206 -8.25 19.52 -5.60
CA ALA A 206 -7.29 18.45 -5.82
C ALA A 206 -7.82 17.38 -6.81
N PHE A 207 -9.10 17.00 -6.70
CA PHE A 207 -9.75 16.08 -7.65
C PHE A 207 -9.80 16.66 -9.06
N GLU A 208 -10.19 17.95 -9.22
CA GLU A 208 -10.24 18.59 -10.53
C GLU A 208 -8.85 18.71 -11.16
N THR A 209 -7.84 19.04 -10.37
CA THR A 209 -6.45 19.10 -10.82
C THR A 209 -5.99 17.76 -11.36
N VAL A 210 -6.16 16.68 -10.60
CA VAL A 210 -5.76 15.33 -11.02
C VAL A 210 -6.58 14.86 -12.22
N PHE A 211 -7.88 15.15 -12.24
CA PHE A 211 -8.75 14.70 -13.33
C PHE A 211 -8.39 15.36 -14.66
N SER A 212 -7.92 16.60 -14.65
CA SER A 212 -7.46 17.30 -15.86
C SER A 212 -6.29 16.56 -16.55
N ASP A 213 -5.49 15.80 -15.79
CA ASP A 213 -4.35 15.02 -16.29
C ASP A 213 -4.74 13.67 -16.91
N ILE A 214 -5.93 13.16 -16.61
CA ILE A 214 -6.36 11.81 -16.98
C ILE A 214 -7.70 11.77 -17.73
N ASN A 215 -8.26 12.91 -18.06
CA ASN A 215 -9.59 13.04 -18.69
C ASN A 215 -9.68 12.53 -20.13
N ASP A 216 -8.55 12.24 -20.78
CA ASP A 216 -8.45 11.67 -22.11
C ASP A 216 -8.64 10.12 -22.14
N ILE A 217 -8.71 9.50 -20.95
CA ILE A 217 -8.95 8.05 -20.83
C ILE A 217 -10.45 7.76 -21.06
N GLU A 218 -10.71 6.88 -22.00
CA GLU A 218 -12.08 6.51 -22.38
C GLU A 218 -12.89 5.95 -21.20
N ASN A 219 -14.08 6.47 -20.96
CA ASN A 219 -15.01 6.04 -19.88
C ASN A 219 -14.49 6.20 -18.45
N ILE A 220 -13.54 7.12 -18.19
CA ILE A 220 -12.97 7.33 -16.86
C ILE A 220 -13.94 8.07 -15.91
N GLU A 221 -14.93 8.78 -16.43
CA GLU A 221 -15.86 9.61 -15.64
C GLU A 221 -16.60 8.79 -14.58
N LYS A 222 -17.05 7.59 -14.92
CA LYS A 222 -17.73 6.70 -13.96
C LYS A 222 -16.83 6.31 -12.78
N ALA A 223 -15.58 6.02 -13.08
CA ALA A 223 -14.60 5.67 -12.05
C ALA A 223 -14.29 6.87 -11.16
N ARG A 224 -14.16 8.07 -11.75
CA ARG A 224 -13.97 9.33 -11.02
C ARG A 224 -15.14 9.61 -10.08
N GLU A 225 -16.37 9.57 -10.58
CA GLU A 225 -17.56 9.87 -9.79
C GLU A 225 -17.70 8.91 -8.60
N GLU A 226 -17.54 7.61 -8.85
CA GLU A 226 -17.67 6.61 -7.79
C GLU A 226 -16.53 6.71 -6.77
N PHE A 227 -15.28 6.90 -7.22
CA PHE A 227 -14.16 7.06 -6.31
C PHE A 227 -14.27 8.35 -5.47
N LYS A 228 -14.66 9.47 -6.10
CA LYS A 228 -14.92 10.73 -5.43
C LYS A 228 -15.99 10.57 -4.36
N LYS A 229 -17.12 9.95 -4.70
CA LYS A 229 -18.21 9.68 -3.75
C LYS A 229 -17.70 8.91 -2.53
N LEU A 230 -16.88 7.88 -2.71
CA LEU A 230 -16.28 7.10 -1.60
C LEU A 230 -15.38 7.91 -0.67
N VAL A 231 -14.79 9.00 -1.17
CA VAL A 231 -13.95 9.90 -0.37
C VAL A 231 -14.77 10.94 0.39
N PHE A 232 -15.86 11.43 -0.22
CA PHE A 232 -16.71 12.51 0.34
C PHE A 232 -17.85 12.03 1.20
N ASP A 233 -18.32 10.77 1.04
CA ASP A 233 -19.40 10.22 1.87
C ASP A 233 -19.02 10.23 3.36
N GLU A 234 -19.95 10.68 4.21
CA GLU A 234 -19.77 10.64 5.68
C GLU A 234 -19.59 9.21 6.19
N ASP A 235 -20.32 8.28 5.60
CA ASP A 235 -20.24 6.86 5.92
C ASP A 235 -19.06 6.19 5.21
N PHE A 236 -18.15 5.64 6.00
CA PHE A 236 -17.02 4.89 5.48
C PHE A 236 -17.47 3.51 4.96
N SER A 237 -17.57 3.35 3.65
CA SER A 237 -17.91 2.07 3.00
C SER A 237 -16.94 0.95 3.37
N ASP A 238 -17.45 -0.27 3.55
CA ASP A 238 -16.65 -1.42 3.96
C ASP A 238 -15.53 -1.76 2.98
N PHE A 239 -15.82 -1.70 1.68
CA PHE A 239 -14.84 -1.84 0.59
C PHE A 239 -15.23 -0.96 -0.59
N LEU A 240 -14.23 -0.43 -1.30
CA LEU A 240 -14.43 0.44 -2.48
C LEU A 240 -15.23 -0.24 -3.61
N THR A 241 -15.11 -1.56 -3.73
CA THR A 241 -15.77 -2.33 -4.78
C THR A 241 -17.25 -2.58 -4.49
N LEU A 242 -17.69 -2.59 -3.23
CA LEU A 242 -19.08 -2.90 -2.88
C LEU A 242 -20.10 -1.91 -3.51
N PRO A 243 -19.94 -0.58 -3.34
CA PRO A 243 -20.83 0.37 -4.00
C PRO A 243 -20.70 0.35 -5.53
N ALA A 244 -19.51 0.04 -6.05
CA ALA A 244 -19.23 0.06 -7.48
C ALA A 244 -19.76 -1.16 -8.25
N TYR A 245 -20.22 -2.22 -7.58
CA TYR A 245 -20.72 -3.43 -8.24
C TYR A 245 -21.88 -3.18 -9.21
N HIS A 246 -22.73 -2.19 -8.94
CA HIS A 246 -23.85 -1.85 -9.84
C HIS A 246 -23.39 -1.25 -11.17
N LEU A 247 -22.14 -0.85 -11.29
CA LEU A 247 -21.53 -0.31 -12.52
C LEU A 247 -20.94 -1.40 -13.43
N ILE A 248 -20.81 -2.63 -12.90
CA ILE A 248 -20.36 -3.78 -13.70
C ILE A 248 -21.56 -4.36 -14.41
N ASN A 249 -21.53 -4.37 -15.74
CA ASN A 249 -22.57 -4.95 -16.60
C ASN A 249 -22.14 -6.31 -17.16
#